data_e045b3e92b7bd52729d520a4ca87f153
#
_entry.id   e045b3e92b7bd52729d520a4ca87f153
#
_cell.length_a   1.000
_cell.length_b   1.000
_cell.length_c   1.000
_cell.angle_alpha   90.00
_cell.angle_beta   90.00
_cell.angle_gamma   90.00
#
_symmetry.space_group_name_H-M   'P 1'
#
loop_
_entity.id
_entity.type
_entity.pdbx_description
1 polymer ?
#
loop_
_entity_poly.entity_id
_entity_poly.type
_entity_poly.pdbx_seq_one_letter_code
_entity_poly.pdbx_strand_id
1 'polypeptide(L)'
;PWGGGFIAGVGIGIVQNGACTAYYLPIKHQNGTNFDKRWVLNYVEEICRSQIPKVMHNCMYDMGWLKHEGIKVNGPVYDTQFAAAILDENRMSYSLNNLGKDWIGEGKDENILREAVKSFGLKDPKKDMWRLPPEYVGVYGEQDCITCYNLWKYMEPKLHEEKLWKVFQLEMDLVPLLLEMRGRGIKVNLDQAEKNKVKLKTRLKDLVTSIYSDYGSKVDVWSAESIRLAFDKQNLEYGRTPTGKPSFTKEFLDKHPHELPQRILKARRIEKTISTFYDGMILGHSHNGRIHTELHPLKSDEGGTVGGRFSCSHPNLQQATARDPELTPMVRGMFLPEEGCKWGALDYSSQEPTDYHQMVADMAGIDRKPAKTINLGITYGMGGVKLCHSLGLPTDWVVGKNGNTYEVPGDDGKNLLETYHSKVPFVRGLIDLTANNAQNRGWIRTAGGRLCHFDHWEPVRGYSPAVQGKKAAQEKFENKPIRRAFTHKALNRLIQGSAADMTKLAMREIWKEGIVPMHQMHDELDFSFESESDGNKCKEIMENCMKLEVPILVDAEYGNTWADAVHKW
;
A
#
# COMPACT_ATOMS: atom_id res chain seq x y z
N PRO A 1 0.48 -16.45 13.05
CA PRO A 1 0.36 -17.89 13.36
C PRO A 1 1.50 -18.73 12.79
N TRP A 2 2.04 -18.38 11.62
CA TRP A 2 3.07 -19.16 10.90
C TRP A 2 4.38 -19.34 11.70
N GLY A 3 4.71 -18.38 12.57
CA GLY A 3 5.94 -18.37 13.37
C GLY A 3 5.87 -19.09 14.72
N GLY A 4 4.85 -19.94 14.96
CA GLY A 4 4.71 -20.69 16.20
C GLY A 4 4.21 -19.88 17.39
N GLY A 5 3.55 -18.74 17.17
CA GLY A 5 2.88 -17.96 18.21
C GLY A 5 1.65 -18.68 18.80
N PHE A 6 1.09 -18.11 19.86
CA PHE A 6 -0.09 -18.65 20.56
C PHE A 6 -0.89 -17.53 21.22
N ILE A 7 -2.14 -17.81 21.58
CA ILE A 7 -2.98 -16.91 22.38
C ILE A 7 -2.56 -17.02 23.85
N ALA A 8 -2.10 -15.93 24.44
CA ALA A 8 -1.74 -15.88 25.87
C ALA A 8 -2.96 -15.68 26.76
N GLY A 9 -3.93 -14.92 26.30
CA GLY A 9 -5.22 -14.66 26.95
C GLY A 9 -6.15 -13.90 26.03
N VAL A 10 -7.40 -13.76 26.42
CA VAL A 10 -8.46 -13.08 25.67
C VAL A 10 -9.11 -12.01 26.52
N GLY A 11 -9.14 -10.76 26.04
CA GLY A 11 -9.94 -9.67 26.61
C GLY A 11 -11.35 -9.70 26.01
N ILE A 12 -12.37 -9.61 26.85
CA ILE A 12 -13.79 -9.58 26.45
C ILE A 12 -14.49 -8.43 27.15
N GLY A 13 -15.10 -7.52 26.37
CA GLY A 13 -15.97 -6.47 26.88
C GLY A 13 -17.44 -6.86 26.72
N ILE A 14 -18.21 -6.80 27.79
CA ILE A 14 -19.65 -7.02 27.79
C ILE A 14 -20.35 -5.68 27.96
N VAL A 15 -21.21 -5.34 26.99
CA VAL A 15 -21.93 -4.08 26.98
C VAL A 15 -23.34 -4.28 27.52
N GLN A 16 -23.66 -3.57 28.58
CA GLN A 16 -25.01 -3.51 29.16
C GLN A 16 -25.39 -2.07 29.46
N ASN A 17 -26.59 -1.65 29.05
CA ASN A 17 -27.10 -0.27 29.27
C ASN A 17 -26.11 0.82 28.80
N GLY A 18 -25.36 0.57 27.74
CA GLY A 18 -24.39 1.53 27.19
C GLY A 18 -23.06 1.65 27.95
N ALA A 19 -22.85 0.82 28.98
CA ALA A 19 -21.58 0.70 29.70
C ALA A 19 -20.89 -0.62 29.34
N CYS A 20 -19.55 -0.59 29.21
CA CYS A 20 -18.72 -1.78 28.96
C CYS A 20 -18.06 -2.24 30.26
N THR A 21 -18.30 -3.48 30.63
CA THR A 21 -17.53 -4.17 31.68
C THR A 21 -16.61 -5.18 30.98
N ALA A 22 -15.34 -5.14 31.29
CA ALA A 22 -14.34 -5.97 30.62
C ALA A 22 -13.74 -7.02 31.55
N TYR A 23 -13.33 -8.12 30.97
CA TYR A 23 -12.70 -9.26 31.64
C TYR A 23 -11.53 -9.76 30.80
N TYR A 24 -10.45 -10.16 31.48
CA TYR A 24 -9.33 -10.84 30.85
C TYR A 24 -9.33 -12.32 31.22
N LEU A 25 -9.29 -13.19 30.24
CA LEU A 25 -9.26 -14.65 30.41
C LEU A 25 -7.87 -15.18 30.05
N PRO A 26 -6.96 -15.39 31.01
CA PRO A 26 -5.62 -15.92 30.77
C PRO A 26 -5.67 -17.39 30.38
N ILE A 27 -4.87 -17.78 29.35
CA ILE A 27 -4.83 -19.16 28.83
C ILE A 27 -3.43 -19.76 28.95
N LYS A 28 -2.41 -18.98 28.63
CA LYS A 28 -1.04 -19.49 28.47
C LYS A 28 0.02 -18.48 28.92
N HIS A 29 -0.16 -17.94 30.12
CA HIS A 29 0.88 -17.21 30.80
C HIS A 29 1.91 -18.15 31.41
N GLN A 30 3.18 -17.75 31.36
CA GLN A 30 4.28 -18.53 31.95
C GLN A 30 4.22 -18.53 33.48
N ASN A 31 3.83 -17.41 34.06
CA ASN A 31 3.72 -17.22 35.51
C ASN A 31 2.25 -16.91 35.88
N GLY A 32 1.86 -17.22 37.12
CA GLY A 32 0.50 -17.03 37.62
C GLY A 32 -0.46 -18.14 37.20
N THR A 33 -1.76 -17.92 37.41
CA THR A 33 -2.82 -18.89 37.17
C THR A 33 -3.49 -18.67 35.81
N ASN A 34 -3.61 -19.75 35.03
CA ASN A 34 -4.34 -19.76 33.77
C ASN A 34 -5.64 -20.53 33.90
N PHE A 35 -6.66 -20.14 33.16
CA PHE A 35 -7.82 -20.97 32.92
C PHE A 35 -7.49 -22.13 31.96
N ASP A 36 -8.34 -23.18 31.97
CA ASP A 36 -8.25 -24.22 30.95
C ASP A 36 -8.48 -23.63 29.55
N LYS A 37 -7.50 -23.84 28.66
CA LYS A 37 -7.52 -23.30 27.31
C LYS A 37 -8.79 -23.70 26.55
N ARG A 38 -9.20 -24.95 26.64
CA ARG A 38 -10.35 -25.50 25.90
C ARG A 38 -11.65 -24.86 26.40
N TRP A 39 -11.76 -24.69 27.71
CA TRP A 39 -12.93 -24.02 28.30
C TRP A 39 -13.04 -22.57 27.82
N VAL A 40 -11.95 -21.79 27.88
CA VAL A 40 -11.97 -20.39 27.42
C VAL A 40 -12.29 -20.30 25.92
N LEU A 41 -11.64 -21.12 25.09
CA LEU A 41 -11.87 -21.08 23.64
C LEU A 41 -13.29 -21.51 23.25
N ASN A 42 -13.89 -22.47 23.95
CA ASN A 42 -15.30 -22.83 23.73
C ASN A 42 -16.23 -21.65 24.07
N TYR A 43 -15.98 -20.98 25.19
CA TYR A 43 -16.76 -19.80 25.56
C TYR A 43 -16.62 -18.66 24.54
N VAL A 44 -15.39 -18.38 24.07
CA VAL A 44 -15.13 -17.41 23.01
C VAL A 44 -15.82 -17.81 21.71
N GLU A 45 -15.82 -19.10 21.37
CA GLU A 45 -16.48 -19.63 20.18
C GLU A 45 -18.01 -19.40 20.24
N GLU A 46 -18.65 -19.62 21.38
CA GLU A 46 -20.09 -19.32 21.55
C GLU A 46 -20.40 -17.85 21.28
N ILE A 47 -19.59 -16.93 21.83
CA ILE A 47 -19.71 -15.50 21.55
C ILE A 47 -19.51 -15.21 20.05
N CYS A 48 -18.48 -15.79 19.46
CA CYS A 48 -18.15 -15.57 18.07
C CYS A 48 -19.19 -16.12 17.09
N ARG A 49 -19.85 -17.23 17.42
CA ARG A 49 -20.95 -17.82 16.63
C ARG A 49 -22.23 -17.01 16.68
N SER A 50 -22.44 -16.19 17.69
CA SER A 50 -23.65 -15.38 17.84
C SER A 50 -23.76 -14.33 16.74
N GLN A 51 -24.98 -13.83 16.50
CA GLN A 51 -25.25 -12.70 15.60
C GLN A 51 -25.08 -11.33 16.27
N ILE A 52 -24.70 -11.30 17.55
CA ILE A 52 -24.43 -10.06 18.28
C ILE A 52 -23.25 -9.33 17.62
N PRO A 53 -23.33 -8.02 17.39
CA PRO A 53 -22.22 -7.23 16.86
C PRO A 53 -20.99 -7.30 17.75
N LYS A 54 -19.81 -7.43 17.15
CA LYS A 54 -18.51 -7.42 17.85
C LYS A 54 -17.76 -6.16 17.48
N VAL A 55 -17.25 -5.46 18.48
CA VAL A 55 -16.38 -4.29 18.29
C VAL A 55 -14.95 -4.72 18.57
N MET A 56 -14.05 -4.43 17.64
CA MET A 56 -12.64 -4.80 17.71
C MET A 56 -11.75 -3.62 17.34
N HIS A 57 -10.46 -3.72 17.60
CA HIS A 57 -9.44 -2.79 17.12
C HIS A 57 -8.34 -3.55 16.42
N ASN A 58 -8.15 -3.33 15.11
CA ASN A 58 -7.29 -4.16 14.25
C ASN A 58 -7.80 -5.62 14.18
N CYS A 59 -9.07 -5.79 13.83
CA CYS A 59 -9.77 -7.08 13.83
C CYS A 59 -9.09 -8.16 12.98
N MET A 60 -8.29 -7.77 11.98
CA MET A 60 -7.48 -8.71 11.19
C MET A 60 -6.53 -9.54 12.07
N TYR A 61 -6.02 -8.94 13.15
CA TYR A 61 -5.15 -9.63 14.10
C TYR A 61 -5.94 -10.65 14.94
N ASP A 62 -7.00 -10.21 15.62
CA ASP A 62 -7.79 -11.07 16.51
C ASP A 62 -8.52 -12.16 15.74
N MET A 63 -9.20 -11.82 14.64
CA MET A 63 -9.88 -12.80 13.80
C MET A 63 -8.90 -13.80 13.14
N GLY A 64 -7.69 -13.35 12.83
CA GLY A 64 -6.63 -14.24 12.33
C GLY A 64 -6.20 -15.29 13.35
N TRP A 65 -6.05 -14.92 14.64
CA TRP A 65 -5.77 -15.84 15.72
C TRP A 65 -6.95 -16.77 16.03
N LEU A 66 -8.18 -16.24 16.06
CA LEU A 66 -9.39 -17.04 16.24
C LEU A 66 -9.54 -18.08 15.12
N LYS A 67 -9.34 -17.69 13.87
CA LYS A 67 -9.32 -18.59 12.71
C LYS A 67 -8.26 -19.68 12.85
N HIS A 68 -7.08 -19.36 13.37
CA HIS A 68 -6.02 -20.35 13.62
C HIS A 68 -6.43 -21.40 14.67
N GLU A 69 -7.20 -21.01 15.67
CA GLU A 69 -7.78 -21.94 16.68
C GLU A 69 -9.08 -22.61 16.18
N GLY A 70 -9.47 -22.40 14.92
CA GLY A 70 -10.68 -23.00 14.31
C GLY A 70 -11.98 -22.25 14.61
N ILE A 71 -11.91 -21.09 15.23
CA ILE A 71 -13.08 -20.29 15.62
C ILE A 71 -13.45 -19.33 14.48
N LYS A 72 -14.70 -19.44 14.01
CA LYS A 72 -15.29 -18.54 13.02
C LYS A 72 -16.09 -17.42 13.70
N VAL A 73 -15.84 -16.20 13.30
CA VAL A 73 -16.60 -15.02 13.77
C VAL A 73 -17.80 -14.78 12.85
N ASN A 74 -19.00 -14.86 13.39
CA ASN A 74 -20.27 -14.60 12.71
C ASN A 74 -20.86 -13.26 13.16
N GLY A 75 -21.87 -12.77 12.42
CA GLY A 75 -22.51 -11.49 12.69
C GLY A 75 -21.65 -10.28 12.32
N PRO A 76 -22.16 -9.07 12.58
CA PRO A 76 -21.42 -7.84 12.26
C PRO A 76 -20.15 -7.70 13.08
N VAL A 77 -19.06 -7.30 12.43
CA VAL A 77 -17.81 -6.90 13.07
C VAL A 77 -17.59 -5.42 12.77
N TYR A 78 -17.24 -4.65 13.78
CA TYR A 78 -16.95 -3.23 13.69
C TYR A 78 -15.53 -2.96 14.19
N ASP A 79 -14.68 -2.44 13.32
CA ASP A 79 -13.27 -2.18 13.63
C ASP A 79 -13.03 -0.69 13.84
N THR A 80 -12.57 -0.33 15.03
CA THR A 80 -12.29 1.08 15.38
C THR A 80 -11.06 1.64 14.66
N GLN A 81 -10.09 0.81 14.29
CA GLN A 81 -8.95 1.25 13.49
C GLN A 81 -9.38 1.58 12.06
N PHE A 82 -10.24 0.74 11.45
CA PHE A 82 -10.80 0.98 10.12
C PHE A 82 -11.72 2.21 10.12
N ALA A 83 -12.59 2.33 11.13
CA ALA A 83 -13.44 3.49 11.28
C ALA A 83 -12.62 4.79 11.38
N ALA A 84 -11.54 4.77 12.17
CA ALA A 84 -10.65 5.91 12.32
C ALA A 84 -9.93 6.28 11.01
N ALA A 85 -9.45 5.30 10.25
CA ALA A 85 -8.79 5.53 8.97
C ALA A 85 -9.72 6.06 7.88
N ILE A 86 -11.03 5.77 7.98
CA ILE A 86 -12.05 6.27 7.07
C ILE A 86 -12.47 7.69 7.45
N LEU A 87 -12.55 8.00 8.75
CA LEU A 87 -12.89 9.34 9.27
C LEU A 87 -11.72 10.33 9.13
N ASP A 88 -10.48 9.88 9.24
CA ASP A 88 -9.28 10.72 9.10
C ASP A 88 -8.09 9.90 8.60
N GLU A 89 -7.90 9.85 7.29
CA GLU A 89 -6.82 9.13 6.61
C GLU A 89 -5.46 9.82 6.74
N ASN A 90 -5.42 11.04 7.26
CA ASN A 90 -4.18 11.82 7.37
C ASN A 90 -3.45 11.62 8.70
N ARG A 91 -4.02 10.89 9.65
CA ARG A 91 -3.40 10.64 10.95
C ARG A 91 -2.05 9.94 10.82
N MET A 92 -1.17 10.25 11.76
CA MET A 92 0.16 9.62 11.85
C MET A 92 0.13 8.27 12.59
N SER A 93 -0.88 8.04 13.43
CA SER A 93 -1.05 6.79 14.16
C SER A 93 -2.54 6.47 14.37
N TYR A 94 -2.84 5.19 14.23
CA TYR A 94 -4.16 4.61 14.45
C TYR A 94 -4.16 3.62 15.62
N SER A 95 -3.14 3.64 16.47
CA SER A 95 -3.11 2.80 17.66
C SER A 95 -4.25 3.16 18.61
N LEU A 96 -4.80 2.15 19.28
CA LEU A 96 -5.92 2.31 20.22
C LEU A 96 -5.64 3.39 21.27
N ASN A 97 -4.42 3.42 21.81
CA ASN A 97 -4.00 4.41 22.79
C ASN A 97 -4.01 5.86 22.25
N ASN A 98 -3.47 6.07 21.03
CA ASN A 98 -3.42 7.40 20.43
C ASN A 98 -4.83 7.89 20.04
N LEU A 99 -5.66 7.00 19.49
CA LEU A 99 -7.04 7.33 19.18
C LEU A 99 -7.85 7.63 20.45
N GLY A 100 -7.68 6.83 21.51
CA GLY A 100 -8.33 7.05 22.80
C GLY A 100 -7.98 8.41 23.38
N LYS A 101 -6.69 8.75 23.45
CA LYS A 101 -6.22 10.05 23.94
C LYS A 101 -6.77 11.22 23.14
N ASP A 102 -6.66 11.14 21.79
CA ASP A 102 -6.95 12.28 20.93
C ASP A 102 -8.45 12.53 20.75
N TRP A 103 -9.27 11.48 20.73
CA TRP A 103 -10.68 11.59 20.37
C TRP A 103 -11.66 11.52 21.53
N ILE A 104 -11.33 10.80 22.60
CA ILE A 104 -12.21 10.61 23.75
C ILE A 104 -11.56 10.98 25.10
N GLY A 105 -10.29 11.45 25.09
CA GLY A 105 -9.57 11.82 26.30
C GLY A 105 -9.15 10.64 27.18
N GLU A 106 -9.27 9.41 26.69
CA GLU A 106 -8.91 8.19 27.41
C GLU A 106 -7.55 7.66 26.93
N GLY A 107 -6.53 7.76 27.78
CA GLY A 107 -5.23 7.14 27.52
C GLY A 107 -5.06 5.87 28.32
N LYS A 108 -4.30 4.91 27.78
CA LYS A 108 -3.88 3.72 28.53
C LYS A 108 -2.81 4.08 29.54
N ASP A 109 -2.95 3.58 30.73
CA ASP A 109 -1.83 3.56 31.68
C ASP A 109 -1.00 2.28 31.44
N GLU A 110 0.06 2.43 30.66
CA GLU A 110 1.02 1.33 30.42
C GLU A 110 2.07 1.20 31.53
N ASN A 111 2.04 2.05 32.58
CA ASN A 111 3.09 2.08 33.60
C ASN A 111 3.13 0.77 34.36
N ILE A 112 1.97 0.23 34.75
CA ILE A 112 1.88 -1.06 35.48
C ILE A 112 2.54 -2.17 34.66
N LEU A 113 2.22 -2.26 33.37
CA LEU A 113 2.80 -3.29 32.47
C LEU A 113 4.31 -3.08 32.29
N ARG A 114 4.79 -1.85 32.13
CA ARG A 114 6.21 -1.52 31.96
C ARG A 114 7.01 -1.80 33.23
N GLU A 115 6.48 -1.46 34.39
CA GLU A 115 7.09 -1.75 35.68
C GLU A 115 7.16 -3.24 35.94
N ALA A 116 6.09 -3.98 35.65
CA ALA A 116 6.09 -5.43 35.73
C ALA A 116 7.18 -6.05 34.82
N VAL A 117 7.23 -5.67 33.54
CA VAL A 117 8.27 -6.15 32.61
C VAL A 117 9.67 -5.91 33.16
N LYS A 118 9.92 -4.74 33.72
CA LYS A 118 11.21 -4.39 34.32
C LYS A 118 11.51 -5.20 35.58
N SER A 119 10.52 -5.38 36.46
CA SER A 119 10.70 -6.13 37.71
C SER A 119 10.95 -7.63 37.47
N PHE A 120 10.36 -8.18 36.40
CA PHE A 120 10.60 -9.56 35.96
C PHE A 120 11.85 -9.72 35.07
N GLY A 121 12.66 -8.67 34.87
CA GLY A 121 13.88 -8.72 34.05
C GLY A 121 13.62 -8.95 32.56
N LEU A 122 12.44 -8.61 32.07
CA LEU A 122 12.03 -8.72 30.67
C LEU A 122 12.38 -7.44 29.90
N LYS A 123 12.34 -7.52 28.55
CA LYS A 123 12.80 -6.39 27.72
C LYS A 123 11.69 -5.68 26.95
N ASP A 124 10.74 -6.42 26.42
CA ASP A 124 9.71 -5.90 25.54
C ASP A 124 8.30 -6.11 26.14
N PRO A 125 7.59 -5.03 26.53
CA PRO A 125 6.27 -5.15 27.15
C PRO A 125 5.25 -5.91 26.30
N LYS A 126 5.34 -5.84 24.98
CA LYS A 126 4.37 -6.49 24.07
C LYS A 126 4.76 -7.91 23.73
N LYS A 127 6.04 -8.17 23.47
CA LYS A 127 6.52 -9.51 23.11
C LYS A 127 6.62 -10.45 24.31
N ASP A 128 6.93 -9.90 25.48
CA ASP A 128 7.18 -10.67 26.70
C ASP A 128 5.97 -10.72 27.66
N MET A 129 4.82 -10.08 27.32
CA MET A 129 3.65 -10.02 28.23
C MET A 129 3.14 -11.41 28.66
N TRP A 130 3.24 -12.41 27.80
CA TRP A 130 2.86 -13.79 28.12
C TRP A 130 3.72 -14.44 29.22
N ARG A 131 4.87 -13.84 29.53
CA ARG A 131 5.77 -14.29 30.58
C ARG A 131 5.44 -13.67 31.94
N LEU A 132 4.61 -12.66 31.96
CA LEU A 132 4.14 -12.01 33.18
C LEU A 132 2.96 -12.79 33.80
N PRO A 133 2.74 -12.67 35.11
CA PRO A 133 1.48 -13.09 35.73
C PRO A 133 0.28 -12.35 35.10
N PRO A 134 -0.87 -13.04 34.95
CA PRO A 134 -2.07 -12.47 34.31
C PRO A 134 -2.59 -11.19 34.97
N GLU A 135 -2.36 -10.98 36.27
CA GLU A 135 -2.80 -9.83 37.04
C GLU A 135 -2.28 -8.49 36.46
N TYR A 136 -1.06 -8.50 35.91
CA TYR A 136 -0.46 -7.32 35.29
C TYR A 136 -0.95 -7.08 33.88
N VAL A 137 -1.24 -8.17 33.15
CA VAL A 137 -1.71 -8.09 31.75
C VAL A 137 -3.21 -7.90 31.68
N GLY A 138 -3.96 -8.43 32.64
CA GLY A 138 -5.41 -8.35 32.70
C GLY A 138 -5.91 -6.92 32.73
N VAL A 139 -5.38 -6.10 33.63
CA VAL A 139 -5.75 -4.66 33.73
C VAL A 139 -5.56 -3.94 32.39
N TYR A 140 -4.45 -4.23 31.70
CA TYR A 140 -4.18 -3.68 30.37
C TYR A 140 -5.19 -4.16 29.32
N GLY A 141 -5.48 -5.47 29.28
CA GLY A 141 -6.41 -6.06 28.32
C GLY A 141 -7.86 -5.63 28.53
N GLU A 142 -8.30 -5.47 29.78
CA GLU A 142 -9.63 -4.96 30.15
C GLU A 142 -9.79 -3.50 29.74
N GLN A 143 -8.79 -2.66 29.99
CA GLN A 143 -8.79 -1.26 29.57
C GLN A 143 -8.86 -1.15 28.03
N ASP A 144 -8.20 -2.05 27.29
CA ASP A 144 -8.27 -2.09 25.83
C ASP A 144 -9.71 -2.32 25.32
N CYS A 145 -10.43 -3.24 25.93
CA CYS A 145 -11.82 -3.50 25.59
C CYS A 145 -12.73 -2.29 25.86
N ILE A 146 -12.57 -1.65 27.03
CA ILE A 146 -13.35 -0.46 27.41
C ILE A 146 -13.07 0.70 26.44
N THR A 147 -11.79 1.00 26.20
CA THR A 147 -11.39 2.08 25.29
C THR A 147 -11.86 1.81 23.85
N CYS A 148 -11.77 0.55 23.39
CA CYS A 148 -12.25 0.15 22.08
C CYS A 148 -13.76 0.42 21.91
N TYR A 149 -14.55 0.04 22.89
CA TYR A 149 -16.01 0.30 22.87
C TYR A 149 -16.33 1.80 22.93
N ASN A 150 -15.68 2.56 23.79
CA ASN A 150 -15.90 4.01 23.92
C ASN A 150 -15.51 4.76 22.63
N LEU A 151 -14.44 4.34 21.98
CA LEU A 151 -14.08 4.84 20.65
C LEU A 151 -15.15 4.53 19.60
N TRP A 152 -15.70 3.31 19.60
CA TRP A 152 -16.79 2.96 18.69
C TRP A 152 -18.01 3.85 18.87
N LYS A 153 -18.44 4.05 20.12
CA LYS A 153 -19.54 4.99 20.45
C LYS A 153 -19.32 6.41 19.92
N TYR A 154 -18.06 6.86 19.88
CA TYR A 154 -17.69 8.16 19.32
C TYR A 154 -17.71 8.16 17.80
N MET A 155 -17.24 7.07 17.15
CA MET A 155 -17.02 7.02 15.70
C MET A 155 -18.29 6.68 14.91
N GLU A 156 -19.11 5.74 15.40
CA GLU A 156 -20.30 5.27 14.69
C GLU A 156 -21.25 6.40 14.26
N PRO A 157 -21.65 7.36 15.14
CA PRO A 157 -22.46 8.48 14.74
C PRO A 157 -21.82 9.34 13.64
N LYS A 158 -20.48 9.53 13.70
CA LYS A 158 -19.72 10.30 12.70
C LYS A 158 -19.68 9.63 11.34
N LEU A 159 -19.55 8.31 11.29
CA LEU A 159 -19.63 7.55 10.05
C LEU A 159 -20.98 7.74 9.35
N HIS A 160 -22.08 7.84 10.12
CA HIS A 160 -23.40 8.12 9.59
C HIS A 160 -23.57 9.58 9.17
N GLU A 161 -23.18 10.53 10.01
CA GLU A 161 -23.23 11.97 9.75
C GLU A 161 -22.47 12.33 8.45
N GLU A 162 -21.26 11.81 8.29
CA GLU A 162 -20.42 12.05 7.13
C GLU A 162 -20.76 11.14 5.93
N LYS A 163 -21.81 10.32 6.02
CA LYS A 163 -22.25 9.38 4.98
C LYS A 163 -21.15 8.40 4.55
N LEU A 164 -20.33 7.96 5.49
CA LEU A 164 -19.23 7.03 5.31
C LEU A 164 -19.58 5.58 5.66
N TRP A 165 -20.78 5.33 6.19
CA TRP A 165 -21.21 4.02 6.65
C TRP A 165 -21.06 2.93 5.58
N LYS A 166 -21.44 3.22 4.32
CA LYS A 166 -21.31 2.25 3.22
C LYS A 166 -19.85 1.91 2.90
N VAL A 167 -18.95 2.90 2.99
CA VAL A 167 -17.52 2.70 2.81
C VAL A 167 -16.97 1.83 3.93
N PHE A 168 -17.38 2.13 5.17
CA PHE A 168 -17.00 1.32 6.33
C PHE A 168 -17.47 -0.14 6.22
N GLN A 169 -18.73 -0.35 5.81
CA GLN A 169 -19.26 -1.70 5.59
C GLN A 169 -18.48 -2.45 4.50
N LEU A 170 -18.14 -1.78 3.38
CA LEU A 170 -17.33 -2.38 2.32
C LEU A 170 -15.98 -2.87 2.87
N GLU A 171 -15.29 -2.06 3.67
CA GLU A 171 -14.01 -2.46 4.27
C GLU A 171 -14.18 -3.62 5.25
N MET A 172 -15.25 -3.63 6.03
CA MET A 172 -15.54 -4.74 6.95
C MET A 172 -15.90 -6.04 6.21
N ASP A 173 -16.65 -5.96 5.11
CA ASP A 173 -17.00 -7.11 4.26
C ASP A 173 -15.76 -7.77 3.65
N LEU A 174 -14.67 -7.02 3.45
CA LEU A 174 -13.41 -7.54 2.91
C LEU A 174 -12.56 -8.29 3.96
N VAL A 175 -12.75 -8.04 5.25
CA VAL A 175 -11.91 -8.66 6.30
C VAL A 175 -11.88 -10.20 6.21
N PRO A 176 -13.03 -10.91 6.12
CA PRO A 176 -13.02 -12.37 5.98
C PRO A 176 -12.30 -12.85 4.73
N LEU A 177 -12.47 -12.15 3.61
CA LEU A 177 -11.80 -12.44 2.35
C LEU A 177 -10.28 -12.30 2.48
N LEU A 178 -9.80 -11.19 3.04
CA LEU A 178 -8.37 -10.92 3.21
C LEU A 178 -7.71 -11.97 4.13
N LEU A 179 -8.42 -12.39 5.18
CA LEU A 179 -7.98 -13.49 6.05
C LEU A 179 -7.97 -14.84 5.33
N GLU A 180 -8.92 -15.06 4.41
CA GLU A 180 -8.93 -16.28 3.59
C GLU A 180 -7.76 -16.27 2.59
N MET A 181 -7.54 -15.17 1.86
CA MET A 181 -6.41 -15.00 0.94
C MET A 181 -5.07 -15.23 1.66
N ARG A 182 -4.88 -14.56 2.83
CA ARG A 182 -3.69 -14.75 3.65
C ARG A 182 -3.55 -16.19 4.16
N GLY A 183 -4.65 -16.80 4.56
CA GLY A 183 -4.67 -18.18 5.06
C GLY A 183 -4.29 -19.20 3.99
N ARG A 184 -4.85 -19.09 2.79
CA ARG A 184 -4.52 -19.95 1.64
C ARG A 184 -3.08 -19.73 1.19
N GLY A 185 -2.65 -18.49 1.07
CA GLY A 185 -1.36 -18.13 0.50
C GLY A 185 -1.25 -18.53 -0.97
N ILE A 186 -0.15 -18.15 -1.62
CA ILE A 186 0.13 -18.39 -3.03
C ILE A 186 1.19 -19.47 -3.15
N LYS A 187 0.91 -20.50 -3.94
CA LYS A 187 1.83 -21.63 -4.17
C LYS A 187 3.07 -21.15 -4.94
N VAL A 188 4.25 -21.63 -4.54
CA VAL A 188 5.53 -21.26 -5.16
C VAL A 188 6.41 -22.48 -5.45
N ASN A 189 7.11 -22.44 -6.57
CA ASN A 189 8.07 -23.46 -6.98
C ASN A 189 9.44 -23.17 -6.36
N LEU A 190 9.66 -23.69 -5.13
CA LEU A 190 10.89 -23.46 -4.38
C LEU A 190 12.14 -24.11 -5.04
N ASP A 191 11.99 -25.29 -5.61
CA ASP A 191 13.09 -25.98 -6.29
C ASP A 191 13.60 -25.19 -7.50
N GLN A 192 12.66 -24.67 -8.31
CA GLN A 192 13.01 -23.83 -9.44
C GLN A 192 13.56 -22.48 -8.99
N ALA A 193 13.05 -21.93 -7.89
CA ALA A 193 13.56 -20.68 -7.30
C ALA A 193 15.03 -20.82 -6.89
N GLU A 194 15.42 -21.90 -6.21
CA GLU A 194 16.82 -22.16 -5.85
C GLU A 194 17.69 -22.36 -7.10
N LYS A 195 17.24 -23.10 -8.11
CA LYS A 195 17.95 -23.26 -9.38
C LYS A 195 18.19 -21.93 -10.08
N ASN A 196 17.15 -21.09 -10.16
CA ASN A 196 17.24 -19.77 -10.76
C ASN A 196 18.19 -18.86 -9.99
N LYS A 197 18.15 -18.89 -8.66
CA LYS A 197 19.06 -18.13 -7.79
C LYS A 197 20.52 -18.52 -8.03
N VAL A 198 20.82 -19.83 -8.10
CA VAL A 198 22.18 -20.33 -8.42
C VAL A 198 22.63 -19.83 -9.80
N LYS A 199 21.77 -19.96 -10.82
CA LYS A 199 22.04 -19.47 -12.18
C LYS A 199 22.35 -17.96 -12.20
N LEU A 200 21.56 -17.16 -11.47
CA LEU A 200 21.76 -15.71 -11.39
C LEU A 200 23.05 -15.36 -10.62
N LYS A 201 23.39 -16.08 -9.55
CA LYS A 201 24.66 -15.88 -8.83
C LYS A 201 25.88 -16.15 -9.72
N THR A 202 25.85 -17.23 -10.48
CA THR A 202 26.92 -17.54 -11.45
C THR A 202 27.05 -16.41 -12.47
N ARG A 203 25.93 -16.00 -13.07
CA ARG A 203 25.90 -14.94 -14.06
C ARG A 203 26.35 -13.58 -13.52
N LEU A 204 26.00 -13.24 -12.28
CA LEU A 204 26.48 -12.03 -11.60
C LEU A 204 28.00 -12.08 -11.45
N LYS A 205 28.54 -13.22 -11.00
CA LYS A 205 29.97 -13.44 -10.85
C LYS A 205 30.69 -13.27 -12.18
N ASP A 206 30.18 -13.89 -13.25
CA ASP A 206 30.77 -13.81 -14.59
C ASP A 206 30.75 -12.37 -15.12
N LEU A 207 29.65 -11.66 -14.92
CA LEU A 207 29.53 -10.26 -15.33
C LEU A 207 30.49 -9.35 -14.57
N VAL A 208 30.60 -9.49 -13.24
CA VAL A 208 31.56 -8.71 -12.43
C VAL A 208 33.00 -9.05 -12.80
N THR A 209 33.30 -10.34 -13.12
CA THR A 209 34.61 -10.76 -13.57
C THR A 209 34.92 -10.16 -14.95
N SER A 210 33.97 -10.12 -15.88
CA SER A 210 34.17 -9.48 -17.18
C SER A 210 34.40 -7.96 -17.06
N ILE A 211 33.73 -7.28 -16.14
CA ILE A 211 34.03 -5.87 -15.86
C ILE A 211 35.48 -5.71 -15.42
N TYR A 212 35.97 -6.62 -14.58
CA TYR A 212 37.36 -6.56 -14.13
C TYR A 212 38.35 -6.85 -15.27
N SER A 213 38.11 -7.87 -16.10
CA SER A 213 39.00 -8.21 -17.22
C SER A 213 39.04 -7.10 -18.27
N ASP A 214 37.90 -6.51 -18.63
CA ASP A 214 37.80 -5.56 -19.72
C ASP A 214 38.19 -4.13 -19.33
N TYR A 215 37.93 -3.73 -18.09
CA TYR A 215 38.14 -2.36 -17.60
C TYR A 215 39.21 -2.28 -16.49
N GLY A 216 39.77 -3.41 -16.07
CA GLY A 216 40.83 -3.49 -15.07
C GLY A 216 40.45 -2.97 -13.69
N SER A 217 39.16 -2.91 -13.38
CA SER A 217 38.62 -2.39 -12.12
C SER A 217 37.70 -3.39 -11.45
N LYS A 218 38.01 -3.76 -10.20
CA LYS A 218 37.09 -4.55 -9.38
C LYS A 218 35.99 -3.63 -8.87
N VAL A 219 34.76 -3.82 -9.34
CA VAL A 219 33.64 -2.94 -9.06
C VAL A 219 32.69 -3.59 -8.05
N ASP A 220 32.49 -2.92 -6.90
CA ASP A 220 31.30 -3.11 -6.07
C ASP A 220 30.19 -2.23 -6.67
N VAL A 221 29.18 -2.86 -7.24
CA VAL A 221 28.12 -2.19 -8.00
C VAL A 221 27.19 -1.31 -7.14
N TRP A 222 27.27 -1.42 -5.79
CA TRP A 222 26.50 -0.59 -4.86
C TRP A 222 27.34 0.52 -4.21
N SER A 223 28.65 0.45 -4.29
CA SER A 223 29.55 1.47 -3.78
C SER A 223 29.78 2.56 -4.81
N ALA A 224 29.25 3.76 -4.55
CA ALA A 224 29.47 4.92 -5.42
C ALA A 224 30.97 5.23 -5.60
N GLU A 225 31.77 5.03 -4.56
CA GLU A 225 33.22 5.22 -4.62
C GLU A 225 33.91 4.17 -5.51
N SER A 226 33.50 2.90 -5.40
CA SER A 226 34.04 1.85 -6.25
C SER A 226 33.70 2.08 -7.75
N ILE A 227 32.48 2.52 -8.04
CA ILE A 227 32.05 2.85 -9.40
C ILE A 227 32.83 4.09 -9.89
N ARG A 228 33.02 5.11 -9.05
CA ARG A 228 33.80 6.31 -9.37
C ARG A 228 35.20 5.93 -9.87
N LEU A 229 35.91 5.08 -9.11
CA LEU A 229 37.26 4.65 -9.48
C LEU A 229 37.30 3.94 -10.87
N ALA A 230 36.26 3.16 -11.18
CA ALA A 230 36.16 2.52 -12.49
C ALA A 230 35.86 3.52 -13.61
N PHE A 231 35.03 4.53 -13.36
CA PHE A 231 34.74 5.62 -14.29
C PHE A 231 35.98 6.50 -14.54
N ASP A 232 36.67 6.91 -13.48
CA ASP A 232 37.89 7.71 -13.59
C ASP A 232 38.95 7.00 -14.43
N LYS A 233 39.12 5.68 -14.25
CA LYS A 233 40.07 4.86 -15.03
C LYS A 233 39.74 4.80 -16.53
N GLN A 234 38.47 4.92 -16.87
CA GLN A 234 37.97 4.94 -18.24
C GLN A 234 37.78 6.37 -18.78
N ASN A 235 38.16 7.40 -18.02
CA ASN A 235 37.92 8.81 -18.36
C ASN A 235 36.45 9.13 -18.65
N LEU A 236 35.51 8.50 -17.88
CA LEU A 236 34.08 8.71 -18.02
C LEU A 236 33.59 9.77 -17.04
N GLU A 237 32.73 10.67 -17.52
CA GLU A 237 32.08 11.66 -16.69
C GLU A 237 30.95 11.04 -15.87
N TYR A 238 30.67 11.60 -14.68
CA TYR A 238 29.57 11.18 -13.83
C TYR A 238 28.94 12.35 -13.06
N GLY A 239 27.68 12.18 -12.70
CA GLY A 239 26.93 13.16 -11.93
C GLY A 239 27.40 13.26 -10.47
N ARG A 240 27.06 14.39 -9.81
CA ARG A 240 27.31 14.61 -8.39
C ARG A 240 26.02 14.97 -7.66
N THR A 241 25.93 14.60 -6.40
CA THR A 241 24.86 15.05 -5.51
C THR A 241 25.04 16.55 -5.20
N PRO A 242 23.99 17.25 -4.68
CA PRO A 242 24.15 18.63 -4.19
C PRO A 242 25.26 18.82 -3.16
N THR A 243 25.65 17.75 -2.46
CA THR A 243 26.77 17.74 -1.49
C THR A 243 28.12 17.38 -2.13
N GLY A 244 28.21 17.31 -3.47
CA GLY A 244 29.44 17.04 -4.22
C GLY A 244 29.86 15.56 -4.31
N LYS A 245 29.12 14.62 -3.71
CA LYS A 245 29.46 13.20 -3.77
C LYS A 245 29.10 12.59 -5.13
N PRO A 246 29.84 11.56 -5.63
CA PRO A 246 29.52 10.86 -6.87
C PRO A 246 28.10 10.28 -6.86
N SER A 247 27.40 10.40 -7.97
CA SER A 247 26.00 9.94 -8.12
C SER A 247 25.85 9.07 -9.35
N PHE A 248 25.44 7.81 -9.15
CA PHE A 248 25.22 6.81 -10.20
C PHE A 248 23.79 6.29 -10.13
N THR A 249 22.82 7.18 -10.45
CA THR A 249 21.40 6.82 -10.48
C THR A 249 21.11 5.82 -11.61
N LYS A 250 19.97 5.11 -11.47
CA LYS A 250 19.51 4.18 -12.52
C LYS A 250 19.39 4.90 -13.87
N GLU A 251 18.78 6.09 -13.87
CA GLU A 251 18.55 6.88 -15.08
C GLU A 251 19.85 7.32 -15.74
N PHE A 252 20.85 7.73 -14.94
CA PHE A 252 22.16 8.07 -15.43
C PHE A 252 22.85 6.87 -16.08
N LEU A 253 22.89 5.73 -15.39
CA LEU A 253 23.53 4.52 -15.90
C LEU A 253 22.82 3.97 -17.15
N ASP A 254 21.50 4.07 -17.22
CA ASP A 254 20.66 3.57 -18.31
C ASP A 254 20.85 4.39 -19.61
N LYS A 255 21.04 5.72 -19.48
CA LYS A 255 21.21 6.65 -20.62
C LYS A 255 22.68 6.80 -21.06
N HIS A 256 23.63 6.32 -20.30
CA HIS A 256 25.05 6.50 -20.58
C HIS A 256 25.47 5.69 -21.82
N PRO A 257 26.14 6.29 -22.82
CA PRO A 257 26.47 5.60 -24.08
C PRO A 257 27.54 4.51 -23.96
N HIS A 258 28.37 4.56 -22.91
CA HIS A 258 29.45 3.60 -22.69
C HIS A 258 28.93 2.27 -22.13
N GLU A 259 29.59 1.17 -22.45
CA GLU A 259 29.15 -0.18 -22.03
C GLU A 259 29.31 -0.45 -20.52
N LEU A 260 30.34 0.10 -19.87
CA LEU A 260 30.61 -0.12 -18.45
C LEU A 260 29.40 0.26 -17.57
N PRO A 261 28.79 1.45 -17.68
CA PRO A 261 27.56 1.79 -16.96
C PRO A 261 26.41 0.81 -17.18
N GLN A 262 26.24 0.33 -18.42
CA GLN A 262 25.21 -0.65 -18.76
C GLN A 262 25.44 -1.99 -18.06
N ARG A 263 26.69 -2.46 -18.02
CA ARG A 263 27.06 -3.69 -17.29
C ARG A 263 26.87 -3.54 -15.78
N ILE A 264 27.22 -2.39 -15.21
CA ILE A 264 26.98 -2.09 -13.77
C ILE A 264 25.47 -2.11 -13.49
N LEU A 265 24.65 -1.49 -14.32
CA LEU A 265 23.20 -1.49 -14.16
C LEU A 265 22.61 -2.90 -14.25
N LYS A 266 23.10 -3.72 -15.20
CA LYS A 266 22.70 -5.12 -15.33
C LYS A 266 23.08 -5.95 -14.10
N ALA A 267 24.29 -5.76 -13.56
CA ALA A 267 24.72 -6.42 -12.34
C ALA A 267 23.84 -6.03 -11.13
N ARG A 268 23.51 -4.75 -10.98
CA ARG A 268 22.57 -4.28 -9.95
C ARG A 268 21.18 -4.92 -10.07
N ARG A 269 20.66 -5.05 -11.30
CA ARG A 269 19.36 -5.71 -11.53
C ARG A 269 19.39 -7.17 -11.11
N ILE A 270 20.42 -7.92 -11.49
CA ILE A 270 20.59 -9.32 -11.11
C ILE A 270 20.72 -9.47 -9.59
N GLU A 271 21.58 -8.67 -8.95
CA GLU A 271 21.79 -8.74 -7.50
C GLU A 271 20.54 -8.39 -6.72
N LYS A 272 19.81 -7.33 -7.13
CA LYS A 272 18.51 -7.00 -6.55
C LYS A 272 17.51 -8.14 -6.72
N THR A 273 17.52 -8.81 -7.86
CA THR A 273 16.64 -9.97 -8.11
C THR A 273 16.96 -11.10 -7.14
N ILE A 274 18.22 -11.40 -6.91
CA ILE A 274 18.65 -12.42 -5.96
C ILE A 274 18.24 -12.03 -4.54
N SER A 275 18.67 -10.86 -4.06
CA SER A 275 18.50 -10.46 -2.66
C SER A 275 17.05 -10.12 -2.31
N THR A 276 16.34 -9.40 -3.17
CA THR A 276 14.99 -8.92 -2.87
C THR A 276 13.94 -9.97 -3.20
N PHE A 277 13.99 -10.56 -4.41
CA PHE A 277 12.93 -11.44 -4.86
C PHE A 277 13.15 -12.90 -4.46
N TYR A 278 14.38 -13.44 -4.61
CA TYR A 278 14.61 -14.82 -4.19
C TYR A 278 14.84 -14.94 -2.68
N ASP A 279 15.86 -14.29 -2.13
CA ASP A 279 16.20 -14.44 -0.71
C ASP A 279 15.15 -13.79 0.20
N GLY A 280 14.75 -12.55 -0.09
CA GLY A 280 13.84 -11.79 0.75
C GLY A 280 12.37 -12.14 0.56
N MET A 281 11.90 -12.38 -0.67
CA MET A 281 10.48 -12.55 -0.95
C MET A 281 10.06 -14.03 -1.03
N ILE A 282 10.68 -14.82 -1.90
CA ILE A 282 10.23 -16.19 -2.17
C ILE A 282 10.74 -17.15 -1.10
N LEU A 283 12.07 -17.29 -0.95
CA LEU A 283 12.66 -18.28 -0.06
C LEU A 283 12.55 -17.89 1.42
N GLY A 284 12.71 -16.59 1.72
CA GLY A 284 12.69 -16.07 3.09
C GLY A 284 11.30 -15.99 3.73
N HIS A 285 10.23 -15.94 2.92
CA HIS A 285 8.85 -15.85 3.41
C HIS A 285 7.97 -17.04 3.05
N SER A 286 8.52 -18.08 2.43
CA SER A 286 7.74 -19.28 2.14
C SER A 286 7.49 -20.10 3.40
N HIS A 287 6.26 -20.58 3.53
CA HIS A 287 5.87 -21.55 4.56
C HIS A 287 5.09 -22.67 3.88
N ASN A 288 5.55 -23.91 4.04
CA ASN A 288 4.96 -25.09 3.39
C ASN A 288 4.73 -24.94 1.88
N GLY A 289 5.70 -24.33 1.16
CA GLY A 289 5.61 -24.11 -0.29
C GLY A 289 4.66 -23.00 -0.72
N ARG A 290 4.24 -22.14 0.20
CA ARG A 290 3.35 -21.01 -0.07
C ARG A 290 3.87 -19.72 0.54
N ILE A 291 3.48 -18.60 -0.05
CA ILE A 291 3.72 -17.24 0.47
C ILE A 291 2.39 -16.68 0.97
N HIS A 292 2.38 -16.25 2.23
CA HIS A 292 1.20 -15.73 2.93
C HIS A 292 1.32 -14.23 3.11
N THR A 293 1.18 -13.49 2.02
CA THR A 293 1.29 -12.04 2.03
C THR A 293 0.15 -11.37 2.79
N GLU A 294 0.41 -10.22 3.35
CA GLU A 294 -0.57 -9.42 4.08
C GLU A 294 -0.98 -8.19 3.28
N LEU A 295 -2.28 -8.09 2.98
CA LEU A 295 -2.87 -6.93 2.32
C LEU A 295 -3.47 -5.99 3.36
N HIS A 296 -3.07 -4.72 3.30
CA HIS A 296 -3.60 -3.66 4.16
C HIS A 296 -4.59 -2.82 3.36
N PRO A 297 -5.91 -2.92 3.65
CA PRO A 297 -6.93 -2.23 2.86
C PRO A 297 -6.98 -0.72 3.13
N LEU A 298 -6.61 -0.30 4.33
CA LEU A 298 -6.61 1.08 4.78
C LEU A 298 -5.28 1.43 5.45
N LYS A 299 -5.02 2.73 5.57
CA LYS A 299 -3.84 3.22 6.29
C LYS A 299 -3.93 2.82 7.77
N SER A 300 -2.85 2.26 8.27
CA SER A 300 -2.66 1.88 9.68
C SER A 300 -1.22 2.17 10.10
N ASP A 301 -0.87 1.85 11.33
CA ASP A 301 0.52 1.93 11.80
C ASP A 301 1.43 0.86 11.14
N GLU A 302 0.83 -0.19 10.55
CA GLU A 302 1.53 -1.32 9.92
C GLU A 302 1.63 -1.20 8.40
N GLY A 303 0.77 -0.40 7.76
CA GLY A 303 0.77 -0.26 6.30
C GLY A 303 -0.42 0.52 5.77
N GLY A 304 -0.79 0.27 4.52
CA GLY A 304 -1.91 0.91 3.84
C GLY A 304 -1.57 2.26 3.21
N THR A 305 -2.54 2.85 2.55
CA THR A 305 -2.40 4.12 1.83
C THR A 305 -3.52 5.10 2.20
N VAL A 306 -3.24 6.41 2.11
CA VAL A 306 -4.24 7.47 2.34
C VAL A 306 -5.35 7.50 1.27
N GLY A 307 -5.12 6.93 0.09
CA GLY A 307 -6.09 6.89 -1.01
C GLY A 307 -7.02 5.70 -0.99
N GLY A 308 -6.92 4.80 0.00
CA GLY A 308 -7.71 3.57 0.07
C GLY A 308 -7.22 2.43 -0.83
N ARG A 309 -6.13 2.60 -1.59
CA ARG A 309 -5.47 1.49 -2.29
C ARG A 309 -4.88 0.51 -1.29
N PHE A 310 -4.91 -0.77 -1.63
CA PHE A 310 -4.17 -1.76 -0.87
C PHE A 310 -2.67 -1.47 -0.87
N SER A 311 -2.03 -1.73 0.24
CA SER A 311 -0.60 -2.02 0.27
C SER A 311 -0.36 -3.45 0.73
N CYS A 312 0.84 -3.93 0.51
CA CYS A 312 1.18 -5.33 0.71
C CYS A 312 2.49 -5.43 1.51
N SER A 313 2.53 -6.36 2.47
CA SER A 313 3.73 -6.62 3.28
C SER A 313 3.88 -8.11 3.61
N HIS A 314 5.02 -8.50 4.12
CA HIS A 314 5.36 -9.84 4.62
C HIS A 314 5.09 -11.02 3.65
N PRO A 315 5.62 -11.00 2.40
CA PRO A 315 6.39 -9.97 1.73
C PRO A 315 5.51 -9.02 0.88
N ASN A 316 6.11 -7.92 0.39
CA ASN A 316 5.41 -7.02 -0.54
C ASN A 316 5.46 -7.56 -1.98
N LEU A 317 4.47 -8.36 -2.36
CA LEU A 317 4.37 -8.93 -3.72
C LEU A 317 4.05 -7.87 -4.79
N GLN A 318 3.47 -6.72 -4.42
CA GLN A 318 3.19 -5.63 -5.37
C GLN A 318 4.48 -4.98 -5.93
N GLN A 319 5.65 -5.34 -5.37
CA GLN A 319 6.95 -4.93 -5.88
C GLN A 319 7.58 -5.94 -6.84
N ALA A 320 6.95 -7.09 -7.11
CA ALA A 320 7.46 -8.07 -8.05
C ALA A 320 7.73 -7.43 -9.41
N THR A 321 8.92 -7.71 -9.99
CA THR A 321 9.33 -7.09 -11.24
C THR A 321 8.34 -7.38 -12.38
N ALA A 322 8.05 -6.34 -13.19
CA ALA A 322 7.09 -6.44 -14.29
C ALA A 322 7.64 -5.96 -15.65
N ARG A 323 8.84 -5.34 -15.66
CA ARG A 323 9.33 -4.63 -16.86
C ARG A 323 10.63 -5.17 -17.45
N ASP A 324 11.30 -6.08 -16.77
CA ASP A 324 12.53 -6.66 -17.26
C ASP A 324 12.20 -7.94 -18.05
N PRO A 325 12.42 -7.99 -19.37
CA PRO A 325 11.97 -9.10 -20.19
C PRO A 325 12.66 -10.43 -19.86
N GLU A 326 13.81 -10.38 -19.19
CA GLU A 326 14.56 -11.55 -18.81
C GLU A 326 14.35 -11.97 -17.36
N LEU A 327 14.35 -11.01 -16.42
CA LEU A 327 14.26 -11.29 -14.99
C LEU A 327 12.81 -11.44 -14.52
N THR A 328 11.84 -10.76 -15.17
CA THR A 328 10.43 -10.87 -14.80
C THR A 328 9.89 -12.29 -14.91
N PRO A 329 10.09 -13.03 -16.04
CA PRO A 329 9.65 -14.42 -16.13
C PRO A 329 10.31 -15.33 -15.10
N MET A 330 11.59 -15.08 -14.78
CA MET A 330 12.31 -15.85 -13.76
C MET A 330 11.73 -15.67 -12.36
N VAL A 331 11.18 -14.49 -12.03
CA VAL A 331 10.57 -14.21 -10.70
C VAL A 331 9.10 -14.61 -10.70
N ARG A 332 8.29 -14.06 -11.62
CA ARG A 332 6.85 -14.32 -11.67
C ARG A 332 6.52 -15.77 -12.00
N GLY A 333 7.35 -16.45 -12.81
CA GLY A 333 7.19 -17.87 -13.11
C GLY A 333 7.36 -18.82 -11.92
N MET A 334 7.77 -18.29 -10.75
CA MET A 334 7.81 -19.09 -9.52
C MET A 334 6.43 -19.20 -8.84
N PHE A 335 5.50 -18.30 -9.15
CA PHE A 335 4.17 -18.28 -8.57
C PHE A 335 3.23 -19.15 -9.41
N LEU A 336 2.59 -20.10 -8.74
CA LEU A 336 1.80 -21.16 -9.37
C LEU A 336 0.33 -21.07 -8.95
N PRO A 337 -0.61 -21.43 -9.86
CA PRO A 337 -1.99 -21.67 -9.48
C PRO A 337 -2.12 -22.95 -8.63
N GLU A 338 -3.31 -23.25 -8.17
CA GLU A 338 -3.61 -24.56 -7.55
C GLU A 338 -3.48 -25.69 -8.58
N GLU A 339 -3.38 -26.90 -8.08
CA GLU A 339 -3.22 -28.09 -8.92
C GLU A 339 -4.44 -28.27 -9.82
N GLY A 340 -4.21 -28.49 -11.10
CA GLY A 340 -5.27 -28.62 -12.11
C GLY A 340 -5.83 -27.29 -12.61
N CYS A 341 -5.40 -26.15 -12.05
CA CYS A 341 -5.90 -24.83 -12.41
C CYS A 341 -4.94 -24.06 -13.34
N LYS A 342 -5.44 -22.97 -13.88
CA LYS A 342 -4.65 -21.95 -14.57
C LYS A 342 -4.54 -20.68 -13.72
N TRP A 343 -3.42 -19.98 -13.86
CA TRP A 343 -3.30 -18.61 -13.36
C TRP A 343 -4.11 -17.69 -14.25
N GLY A 344 -5.08 -16.98 -13.68
CA GLY A 344 -5.82 -15.92 -14.35
C GLY A 344 -5.37 -14.57 -13.79
N ALA A 345 -5.07 -13.64 -14.68
CA ALA A 345 -4.78 -12.24 -14.36
C ALA A 345 -5.85 -11.36 -14.99
N LEU A 346 -6.60 -10.65 -14.18
CA LEU A 346 -7.68 -9.77 -14.61
C LEU A 346 -7.33 -8.33 -14.23
N ASP A 347 -7.02 -7.52 -15.24
CA ASP A 347 -6.58 -6.14 -15.06
C ASP A 347 -7.63 -5.17 -15.61
N TYR A 348 -7.93 -4.12 -14.84
CA TYR A 348 -8.71 -3.01 -15.36
C TYR A 348 -7.93 -2.32 -16.47
N SER A 349 -8.24 -2.66 -17.71
CA SER A 349 -7.64 -2.01 -18.86
C SER A 349 -7.99 -0.54 -18.88
N SER A 350 -7.17 0.29 -19.51
CA SER A 350 -7.45 1.71 -19.72
C SER A 350 -8.86 1.85 -20.31
N GLN A 351 -9.73 2.44 -19.56
CA GLN A 351 -11.21 2.44 -19.61
C GLN A 351 -11.83 3.03 -20.87
N GLU A 352 -11.15 2.92 -22.03
CA GLU A 352 -11.67 3.48 -23.27
C GLU A 352 -11.46 2.51 -24.46
N PRO A 353 -12.47 2.38 -25.31
CA PRO A 353 -12.34 1.68 -26.61
C PRO A 353 -11.35 2.37 -27.54
N THR A 354 -10.91 3.58 -27.20
CA THR A 354 -9.90 4.37 -27.92
C THR A 354 -8.69 4.56 -27.02
N ASP A 355 -7.48 4.29 -27.52
CA ASP A 355 -6.23 4.59 -26.79
C ASP A 355 -6.13 6.10 -26.52
N TYR A 356 -6.57 6.52 -25.33
CA TYR A 356 -6.57 7.92 -24.90
C TYR A 356 -5.18 8.57 -25.01
N HIS A 357 -4.13 7.79 -24.79
CA HIS A 357 -2.77 8.30 -24.93
C HIS A 357 -2.39 8.50 -26.39
N GLN A 358 -2.86 7.65 -27.28
CA GLN A 358 -2.70 7.84 -28.72
C GLN A 358 -3.55 9.02 -29.22
N MET A 359 -4.79 9.11 -28.78
CA MET A 359 -5.65 10.26 -29.11
C MET A 359 -5.00 11.60 -28.72
N VAL A 360 -4.42 11.68 -27.53
CA VAL A 360 -3.70 12.89 -27.09
C VAL A 360 -2.39 13.07 -27.88
N ALA A 361 -1.70 12.00 -28.24
CA ALA A 361 -0.52 12.05 -29.10
C ALA A 361 -0.87 12.68 -30.47
N ASP A 362 -1.92 12.19 -31.09
CA ASP A 362 -2.42 12.68 -32.38
C ASP A 362 -2.88 14.15 -32.30
N MET A 363 -3.61 14.48 -31.22
CA MET A 363 -4.08 15.85 -30.97
C MET A 363 -2.94 16.84 -30.72
N ALA A 364 -1.89 16.43 -30.03
CA ALA A 364 -0.74 17.27 -29.67
C ALA A 364 0.39 17.22 -30.70
N GLY A 365 0.31 16.32 -31.72
CA GLY A 365 1.37 16.13 -32.71
C GLY A 365 2.67 15.57 -32.13
N ILE A 366 2.56 14.70 -31.13
CA ILE A 366 3.69 14.08 -30.43
C ILE A 366 3.56 12.55 -30.41
N ASP A 367 4.65 11.86 -30.10
CA ASP A 367 4.63 10.40 -29.92
C ASP A 367 3.76 9.97 -28.73
N ARG A 368 3.20 8.76 -28.81
CA ARG A 368 2.36 8.16 -27.75
C ARG A 368 3.04 8.10 -26.37
N LYS A 369 4.35 7.84 -26.30
CA LYS A 369 5.06 7.73 -25.02
C LYS A 369 5.16 9.08 -24.28
N PRO A 370 5.57 10.20 -24.91
CA PRO A 370 5.41 11.53 -24.34
C PRO A 370 3.97 11.87 -23.97
N ALA A 371 2.99 11.57 -24.84
CA ALA A 371 1.58 11.83 -24.56
C ALA A 371 1.09 11.13 -23.29
N LYS A 372 1.48 9.87 -23.08
CA LYS A 372 1.21 9.13 -21.83
C LYS A 372 1.80 9.85 -20.61
N THR A 373 3.04 10.35 -20.72
CA THR A 373 3.70 11.08 -19.63
C THR A 373 2.98 12.39 -19.31
N ILE A 374 2.51 13.11 -20.34
CA ILE A 374 1.75 14.35 -20.19
C ILE A 374 0.41 14.07 -19.52
N ASN A 375 -0.37 13.13 -20.05
CA ASN A 375 -1.69 12.78 -19.53
C ASN A 375 -1.65 12.39 -18.06
N LEU A 376 -0.81 11.42 -17.72
CA LEU A 376 -0.67 10.98 -16.34
C LEU A 376 -0.05 12.06 -15.46
N GLY A 377 0.97 12.75 -15.97
CA GLY A 377 1.65 13.82 -15.24
C GLY A 377 0.70 14.94 -14.85
N ILE A 378 -0.03 15.49 -15.81
CA ILE A 378 -0.98 16.60 -15.58
C ILE A 378 -2.12 16.15 -14.65
N THR A 379 -2.72 14.99 -14.92
CA THR A 379 -3.80 14.44 -14.08
C THR A 379 -3.35 14.22 -12.63
N TYR A 380 -2.07 13.88 -12.44
CA TYR A 380 -1.48 13.69 -11.11
C TYR A 380 -0.85 14.94 -10.51
N GLY A 381 -1.10 16.12 -11.12
CA GLY A 381 -0.64 17.40 -10.59
C GLY A 381 0.86 17.65 -10.80
N MET A 382 1.46 17.08 -11.84
CA MET A 382 2.85 17.34 -12.21
C MET A 382 3.00 18.78 -12.69
N GLY A 383 3.91 19.53 -12.09
CA GLY A 383 4.26 20.88 -12.56
C GLY A 383 5.05 20.87 -13.87
N GLY A 384 4.99 21.97 -14.62
CA GLY A 384 5.60 22.08 -15.95
C GLY A 384 7.11 21.81 -15.99
N VAL A 385 7.88 22.25 -14.99
CA VAL A 385 9.32 21.94 -14.87
C VAL A 385 9.58 20.45 -14.81
N LYS A 386 8.86 19.73 -13.94
CA LYS A 386 9.00 18.28 -13.82
C LYS A 386 8.57 17.56 -15.09
N LEU A 387 7.58 18.08 -15.80
CA LEU A 387 7.17 17.57 -17.10
C LEU A 387 8.30 17.72 -18.13
N CYS A 388 8.92 18.91 -18.23
CA CYS A 388 10.07 19.16 -19.11
C CYS A 388 11.20 18.17 -18.82
N HIS A 389 11.60 18.01 -17.56
CA HIS A 389 12.63 17.03 -17.17
C HIS A 389 12.26 15.60 -17.58
N SER A 390 10.98 15.21 -17.42
CA SER A 390 10.50 13.86 -17.76
C SER A 390 10.54 13.59 -19.28
N LEU A 391 10.40 14.64 -20.08
CA LEU A 391 10.41 14.57 -21.55
C LEU A 391 11.77 14.93 -22.18
N GLY A 392 12.74 15.36 -21.36
CA GLY A 392 14.03 15.85 -21.84
C GLY A 392 13.95 17.20 -22.54
N LEU A 393 12.93 17.99 -22.24
CA LEU A 393 12.75 19.36 -22.77
C LEU A 393 13.55 20.38 -21.94
N PRO A 394 14.02 21.50 -22.56
CA PRO A 394 14.76 22.52 -21.84
C PRO A 394 13.90 23.23 -20.79
N THR A 395 14.57 23.74 -19.78
CA THR A 395 13.99 24.59 -18.73
C THR A 395 14.80 25.86 -18.61
N ASP A 396 14.17 26.95 -18.15
CA ASP A 396 14.79 28.25 -17.95
C ASP A 396 14.91 28.57 -16.47
N TRP A 397 15.89 29.43 -16.12
CA TRP A 397 16.05 29.94 -14.78
C TRP A 397 15.65 31.42 -14.75
N VAL A 398 14.72 31.76 -13.88
CA VAL A 398 14.24 33.14 -13.71
C VAL A 398 14.51 33.66 -12.30
N VAL A 399 14.81 34.94 -12.19
CA VAL A 399 14.98 35.60 -10.90
C VAL A 399 13.63 36.13 -10.43
N GLY A 400 13.16 35.65 -9.30
CA GLY A 400 11.92 36.13 -8.69
C GLY A 400 12.07 37.52 -8.05
N LYS A 401 10.93 38.12 -7.73
CA LYS A 401 10.88 39.44 -7.07
C LYS A 401 11.66 39.54 -5.76
N ASN A 402 11.97 38.38 -5.15
CA ASN A 402 12.72 38.28 -3.89
C ASN A 402 14.22 38.00 -4.09
N GLY A 403 14.73 38.11 -5.34
CA GLY A 403 16.13 37.82 -5.69
C GLY A 403 16.47 36.32 -5.76
N ASN A 404 15.55 35.41 -5.42
CA ASN A 404 15.77 34.00 -5.53
C ASN A 404 15.59 33.52 -6.97
N THR A 405 16.48 32.68 -7.45
CA THR A 405 16.36 32.01 -8.74
C THR A 405 15.48 30.75 -8.60
N TYR A 406 14.56 30.55 -9.52
CA TYR A 406 13.76 29.34 -9.63
C TYR A 406 13.62 28.90 -11.08
N GLU A 407 13.50 27.59 -11.25
CA GLU A 407 13.37 26.95 -12.55
C GLU A 407 11.94 27.06 -13.08
N VAL A 408 11.78 27.32 -14.38
CA VAL A 408 10.50 27.36 -15.08
C VAL A 408 10.57 26.51 -16.34
N PRO A 409 9.43 26.04 -16.90
CA PRO A 409 9.43 25.39 -18.20
C PRO A 409 10.00 26.33 -19.27
N GLY A 410 10.86 25.82 -20.14
CA GLY A 410 11.28 26.51 -21.37
C GLY A 410 10.12 26.64 -22.36
N ASP A 411 10.34 27.33 -23.47
CA ASP A 411 9.26 27.65 -24.42
C ASP A 411 8.63 26.37 -25.04
N ASP A 412 9.41 25.36 -25.34
CA ASP A 412 8.88 24.07 -25.84
C ASP A 412 7.92 23.41 -24.85
N GLY A 413 8.27 23.43 -23.56
CA GLY A 413 7.43 22.90 -22.50
C GLY A 413 6.15 23.71 -22.28
N LYS A 414 6.23 25.04 -22.37
CA LYS A 414 5.06 25.94 -22.31
C LYS A 414 4.11 25.69 -23.49
N ASN A 415 4.64 25.69 -24.71
CA ASN A 415 3.87 25.46 -25.93
C ASN A 415 3.17 24.10 -25.91
N LEU A 416 3.86 23.07 -25.44
CA LEU A 416 3.30 21.73 -25.32
C LEU A 416 2.12 21.69 -24.32
N LEU A 417 2.28 22.34 -23.16
CA LEU A 417 1.20 22.45 -22.17
C LEU A 417 0.00 23.25 -22.67
N GLU A 418 0.24 24.37 -23.36
CA GLU A 418 -0.82 25.18 -23.95
C GLU A 418 -1.56 24.41 -25.04
N THR A 419 -0.84 23.71 -25.92
CA THR A 419 -1.42 22.86 -26.96
C THR A 419 -2.28 21.76 -26.32
N TYR A 420 -1.76 21.06 -25.32
CA TYR A 420 -2.52 20.06 -24.58
C TYR A 420 -3.81 20.64 -23.99
N HIS A 421 -3.72 21.74 -23.24
CA HIS A 421 -4.87 22.36 -22.59
C HIS A 421 -5.89 22.95 -23.58
N SER A 422 -5.45 23.42 -24.75
CA SER A 422 -6.36 23.90 -25.79
C SER A 422 -7.12 22.75 -26.47
N LYS A 423 -6.49 21.59 -26.62
CA LYS A 423 -7.08 20.40 -27.25
C LYS A 423 -7.92 19.55 -26.28
N VAL A 424 -7.57 19.57 -24.99
CA VAL A 424 -8.23 18.79 -23.93
C VAL A 424 -8.68 19.72 -22.77
N PRO A 425 -9.54 20.72 -23.03
CA PRO A 425 -9.86 21.77 -22.06
C PRO A 425 -10.61 21.25 -20.83
N PHE A 426 -11.35 20.15 -20.94
CA PHE A 426 -12.09 19.54 -19.83
C PHE A 426 -11.17 19.03 -18.72
N VAL A 427 -9.96 18.57 -19.02
CA VAL A 427 -9.00 18.11 -18.02
C VAL A 427 -8.60 19.26 -17.09
N ARG A 428 -8.30 20.43 -17.66
CA ARG A 428 -7.98 21.63 -16.86
C ARG A 428 -9.16 22.06 -16.01
N GLY A 429 -10.37 22.10 -16.60
CA GLY A 429 -11.60 22.43 -15.88
C GLY A 429 -11.84 21.48 -14.69
N LEU A 430 -11.61 20.18 -14.87
CA LEU A 430 -11.75 19.18 -13.81
C LEU A 430 -10.68 19.34 -12.72
N ILE A 431 -9.43 19.63 -13.07
CA ILE A 431 -8.35 19.93 -12.11
C ILE A 431 -8.74 21.14 -11.25
N ASP A 432 -9.14 22.24 -11.89
CA ASP A 432 -9.50 23.49 -11.21
C ASP A 432 -10.74 23.29 -10.31
N LEU A 433 -11.76 22.59 -10.79
CA LEU A 433 -12.96 22.27 -10.03
C LEU A 433 -12.65 21.45 -8.78
N THR A 434 -11.87 20.37 -8.93
CA THR A 434 -11.51 19.51 -7.81
C THR A 434 -10.61 20.20 -6.80
N ALA A 435 -9.62 20.98 -7.27
CA ALA A 435 -8.75 21.77 -6.41
C ALA A 435 -9.51 22.85 -5.63
N ASN A 436 -10.45 23.56 -6.29
CA ASN A 436 -11.32 24.55 -5.65
C ASN A 436 -12.26 23.90 -4.63
N ASN A 437 -12.84 22.76 -4.93
CA ASN A 437 -13.65 22.01 -3.96
C ASN A 437 -12.82 21.60 -2.74
N ALA A 438 -11.62 21.06 -2.95
CA ALA A 438 -10.70 20.71 -1.87
C ALA A 438 -10.31 21.95 -1.04
N GLN A 439 -10.05 23.11 -1.69
CA GLN A 439 -9.72 24.35 -1.00
C GLN A 439 -10.88 24.87 -0.15
N ASN A 440 -12.09 24.89 -0.69
CA ASN A 440 -13.25 25.51 -0.06
C ASN A 440 -13.90 24.59 0.99
N ARG A 441 -14.15 23.32 0.64
CA ARG A 441 -14.83 22.37 1.51
C ARG A 441 -13.87 21.68 2.48
N GLY A 442 -12.60 21.51 2.09
CA GLY A 442 -11.59 20.76 2.83
C GLY A 442 -11.59 19.28 2.55
N TRP A 443 -12.40 18.82 1.62
CA TRP A 443 -12.47 17.42 1.21
C TRP A 443 -12.99 17.26 -0.21
N ILE A 444 -12.73 16.09 -0.78
CA ILE A 444 -13.37 15.56 -1.99
C ILE A 444 -13.95 14.19 -1.67
N ARG A 445 -14.92 13.73 -2.47
CA ARG A 445 -15.55 12.42 -2.30
C ARG A 445 -15.35 11.57 -3.56
N THR A 446 -14.88 10.34 -3.39
CA THR A 446 -14.70 9.36 -4.47
C THR A 446 -16.06 8.88 -5.01
N ALA A 447 -16.07 8.19 -6.15
CA ALA A 447 -17.25 7.55 -6.70
C ALA A 447 -17.85 6.48 -5.76
N GLY A 448 -17.00 5.79 -4.98
CA GLY A 448 -17.43 4.83 -3.96
C GLY A 448 -17.94 5.47 -2.66
N GLY A 449 -17.81 6.80 -2.52
CA GLY A 449 -18.30 7.54 -1.36
C GLY A 449 -17.26 7.86 -0.29
N ARG A 450 -16.00 7.43 -0.45
CA ARG A 450 -14.90 7.72 0.47
C ARG A 450 -14.56 9.20 0.49
N LEU A 451 -14.30 9.77 1.66
CA LEU A 451 -13.74 11.12 1.79
C LEU A 451 -12.20 11.10 1.66
N CYS A 452 -11.68 12.16 1.06
CA CYS A 452 -10.26 12.48 1.08
C CYS A 452 -10.11 13.90 1.59
N HIS A 453 -9.50 14.06 2.76
CA HIS A 453 -9.42 15.33 3.47
C HIS A 453 -8.16 16.13 3.12
N PHE A 454 -8.29 17.46 3.13
CA PHE A 454 -7.22 18.44 2.94
C PHE A 454 -7.15 19.34 4.18
N ASP A 455 -6.70 18.78 5.27
CA ASP A 455 -6.63 19.40 6.60
C ASP A 455 -5.25 19.99 6.94
N HIS A 456 -4.29 19.87 6.02
CA HIS A 456 -3.00 20.54 6.13
C HIS A 456 -3.06 21.95 5.59
N TRP A 457 -2.35 22.87 6.24
CA TRP A 457 -2.37 24.31 5.95
C TRP A 457 -0.96 24.84 5.75
N GLU A 458 -0.82 25.78 4.82
CA GLU A 458 0.43 26.44 4.46
C GLU A 458 0.23 27.97 4.36
N PRO A 459 1.28 28.79 4.49
CA PRO A 459 1.17 30.23 4.24
C PRO A 459 0.78 30.51 2.79
N VAL A 460 -0.05 31.54 2.55
CA VAL A 460 -0.41 31.98 1.20
C VAL A 460 0.81 32.51 0.45
N ARG A 461 1.77 33.10 1.17
CA ARG A 461 3.03 33.64 0.61
C ARG A 461 4.23 33.08 1.36
N GLY A 462 5.30 32.79 0.62
CA GLY A 462 6.51 32.16 1.15
C GLY A 462 6.38 30.63 1.21
N TYR A 463 7.51 29.95 1.45
CA TYR A 463 7.57 28.51 1.64
C TYR A 463 7.71 28.18 3.13
N SER A 464 6.87 27.30 3.60
CA SER A 464 7.02 26.63 4.89
C SER A 464 6.34 25.26 4.84
N PRO A 465 6.88 24.23 5.51
CA PRO A 465 6.23 22.93 5.59
C PRO A 465 4.80 23.07 6.13
N ALA A 466 3.84 22.44 5.45
CA ALA A 466 2.44 22.45 5.84
C ALA A 466 2.23 21.82 7.24
N VAL A 467 1.21 22.29 7.93
CA VAL A 467 0.84 21.85 9.29
C VAL A 467 -0.58 21.29 9.26
N GLN A 468 -0.78 20.16 9.89
CA GLN A 468 -2.11 19.57 10.07
C GLN A 468 -2.92 20.40 11.11
N GLY A 469 -4.16 20.69 10.76
CA GLY A 469 -5.08 21.47 11.60
C GLY A 469 -4.92 22.99 11.44
N LYS A 470 -6.05 23.67 11.21
CA LYS A 470 -6.08 25.13 10.96
C LYS A 470 -5.55 25.94 12.15
N LYS A 471 -5.92 25.56 13.38
CA LYS A 471 -5.49 26.28 14.60
C LYS A 471 -3.98 26.18 14.80
N ALA A 472 -3.42 24.97 14.71
CA ALA A 472 -1.98 24.76 14.83
C ALA A 472 -1.19 25.50 13.76
N ALA A 473 -1.73 25.56 12.51
CA ALA A 473 -1.12 26.33 11.43
C ALA A 473 -1.17 27.85 11.68
N GLN A 474 -2.27 28.39 12.22
CA GLN A 474 -2.38 29.80 12.58
C GLN A 474 -1.37 30.19 13.66
N GLU A 475 -1.22 29.38 14.68
CA GLU A 475 -0.21 29.57 15.73
C GLU A 475 1.21 29.51 15.17
N LYS A 476 1.55 28.48 14.37
CA LYS A 476 2.88 28.32 13.78
C LYS A 476 3.26 29.44 12.84
N PHE A 477 2.33 29.95 12.07
CA PHE A 477 2.57 30.99 11.07
C PHE A 477 2.23 32.40 11.58
N GLU A 478 2.13 32.60 12.91
CA GLU A 478 1.93 33.91 13.56
C GLU A 478 0.72 34.67 12.97
N ASN A 479 -0.40 33.94 12.75
CA ASN A 479 -1.62 34.45 12.13
C ASN A 479 -1.49 35.07 10.74
N LYS A 480 -0.41 34.76 9.99
CA LYS A 480 -0.32 35.10 8.57
C LYS A 480 -1.46 34.44 7.79
N PRO A 481 -1.87 35.02 6.65
CA PRO A 481 -2.86 34.37 5.78
C PRO A 481 -2.42 32.96 5.39
N ILE A 482 -3.28 31.98 5.63
CA ILE A 482 -3.05 30.57 5.33
C ILE A 482 -4.08 30.03 4.35
N ARG A 483 -3.68 29.01 3.59
CA ARG A 483 -4.55 28.25 2.70
C ARG A 483 -4.38 26.75 2.94
N ARG A 484 -5.33 25.94 2.46
CA ARG A 484 -5.17 24.47 2.49
C ARG A 484 -4.03 24.05 1.56
N ALA A 485 -3.16 23.20 2.08
CA ALA A 485 -2.04 22.63 1.35
C ALA A 485 -2.48 21.44 0.48
N PHE A 486 -1.66 21.11 -0.52
CA PHE A 486 -1.79 19.91 -1.37
C PHE A 486 -3.08 19.80 -2.20
N THR A 487 -3.88 20.85 -2.31
CA THR A 487 -5.16 20.83 -3.06
C THR A 487 -4.97 20.53 -4.55
N HIS A 488 -3.78 20.78 -5.10
CA HIS A 488 -3.41 20.37 -6.47
C HIS A 488 -3.41 18.85 -6.67
N LYS A 489 -3.41 18.04 -5.58
CA LYS A 489 -3.51 16.58 -5.62
C LYS A 489 -4.96 16.08 -5.60
N ALA A 490 -5.94 16.98 -5.60
CA ALA A 490 -7.35 16.60 -5.40
C ALA A 490 -7.85 15.67 -6.50
N LEU A 491 -7.59 16.00 -7.77
CA LEU A 491 -8.00 15.14 -8.89
C LEU A 491 -7.34 13.75 -8.81
N ASN A 492 -6.06 13.68 -8.49
CA ASN A 492 -5.37 12.40 -8.31
C ASN A 492 -6.02 11.56 -7.20
N ARG A 493 -6.31 12.16 -6.03
CA ARG A 493 -6.99 11.46 -4.93
C ARG A 493 -8.39 11.00 -5.33
N LEU A 494 -9.13 11.82 -6.09
CA LEU A 494 -10.45 11.44 -6.62
C LEU A 494 -10.37 10.20 -7.51
N ILE A 495 -9.52 10.21 -8.52
CA ILE A 495 -9.40 9.11 -9.49
C ILE A 495 -8.85 7.86 -8.82
N GLN A 496 -7.73 7.95 -8.12
CA GLN A 496 -7.10 6.78 -7.48
C GLN A 496 -7.96 6.19 -6.37
N GLY A 497 -8.64 7.03 -5.60
CA GLY A 497 -9.56 6.56 -4.56
C GLY A 497 -10.79 5.87 -5.16
N SER A 498 -11.36 6.41 -6.25
CA SER A 498 -12.49 5.77 -6.94
C SER A 498 -12.09 4.42 -7.55
N ALA A 499 -10.90 4.32 -8.15
CA ALA A 499 -10.37 3.06 -8.67
C ALA A 499 -10.15 2.03 -7.54
N ALA A 500 -9.63 2.47 -6.39
CA ALA A 500 -9.47 1.60 -5.23
C ALA A 500 -10.82 1.09 -4.69
N ASP A 501 -11.83 1.94 -4.60
CA ASP A 501 -13.17 1.56 -4.19
C ASP A 501 -13.80 0.56 -5.18
N MET A 502 -13.57 0.73 -6.48
CA MET A 502 -14.03 -0.19 -7.53
C MET A 502 -13.40 -1.57 -7.39
N THR A 503 -12.08 -1.65 -7.23
CA THR A 503 -11.37 -2.92 -7.01
C THR A 503 -11.89 -3.64 -5.76
N LYS A 504 -12.13 -2.91 -4.68
CA LYS A 504 -12.69 -3.45 -3.43
C LYS A 504 -14.11 -3.97 -3.58
N LEU A 505 -14.96 -3.24 -4.30
CA LEU A 505 -16.31 -3.70 -4.65
C LEU A 505 -16.26 -4.98 -5.46
N ALA A 506 -15.41 -5.04 -6.49
CA ALA A 506 -15.21 -6.24 -7.29
C ALA A 506 -14.80 -7.43 -6.44
N MET A 507 -13.79 -7.27 -5.59
CA MET A 507 -13.32 -8.33 -4.68
C MET A 507 -14.45 -8.84 -3.76
N ARG A 508 -15.26 -7.93 -3.20
CA ARG A 508 -16.39 -8.29 -2.35
C ARG A 508 -17.45 -9.09 -3.14
N GLU A 509 -17.82 -8.64 -4.34
CA GLU A 509 -18.85 -9.32 -5.14
C GLU A 509 -18.35 -10.69 -5.64
N ILE A 510 -17.09 -10.80 -6.06
CA ILE A 510 -16.44 -12.07 -6.43
C ILE A 510 -16.43 -13.03 -5.24
N TRP A 511 -16.11 -12.53 -4.03
CA TRP A 511 -16.15 -13.33 -2.81
C TRP A 511 -17.53 -13.90 -2.48
N LYS A 512 -18.60 -13.16 -2.75
CA LYS A 512 -20.00 -13.66 -2.58
C LYS A 512 -20.32 -14.83 -3.50
N GLU A 513 -19.65 -14.92 -4.64
CA GLU A 513 -19.76 -16.05 -5.57
C GLU A 513 -18.87 -17.25 -5.18
N GLY A 514 -18.20 -17.16 -4.02
CA GLY A 514 -17.33 -18.22 -3.50
C GLY A 514 -15.94 -18.27 -4.12
N ILE A 515 -15.58 -17.32 -4.99
CA ILE A 515 -14.28 -17.25 -5.65
C ILE A 515 -13.34 -16.39 -4.80
N VAL A 516 -12.10 -16.87 -4.58
CA VAL A 516 -11.10 -16.18 -3.75
C VAL A 516 -9.91 -15.79 -4.63
N PRO A 517 -9.60 -14.49 -4.75
CA PRO A 517 -8.37 -14.05 -5.39
C PRO A 517 -7.14 -14.62 -4.68
N MET A 518 -6.10 -14.94 -5.41
CA MET A 518 -4.80 -15.29 -4.84
C MET A 518 -4.02 -14.04 -4.45
N HIS A 519 -4.08 -13.01 -5.30
CA HIS A 519 -3.35 -11.77 -5.11
C HIS A 519 -4.12 -10.57 -5.65
N GLN A 520 -3.78 -9.37 -5.16
CA GLN A 520 -4.22 -8.08 -5.67
C GLN A 520 -2.99 -7.20 -5.91
N MET A 521 -2.81 -6.74 -7.14
CA MET A 521 -1.69 -5.89 -7.51
C MET A 521 -2.17 -4.66 -8.30
N HIS A 522 -2.20 -3.49 -7.64
CA HIS A 522 -2.70 -2.23 -8.22
C HIS A 522 -4.18 -2.32 -8.63
N ASP A 523 -4.46 -2.49 -9.88
CA ASP A 523 -5.75 -2.65 -10.56
C ASP A 523 -5.98 -4.09 -11.08
N GLU A 524 -5.00 -5.00 -10.88
CA GLU A 524 -5.05 -6.41 -11.25
C GLU A 524 -5.51 -7.29 -10.09
N LEU A 525 -6.35 -8.27 -10.40
CA LEU A 525 -6.73 -9.38 -9.51
C LEU A 525 -6.25 -10.69 -10.12
N ASP A 526 -5.49 -11.45 -9.34
CA ASP A 526 -4.96 -12.74 -9.73
C ASP A 526 -5.74 -13.89 -9.11
N PHE A 527 -6.00 -14.92 -9.89
CA PHE A 527 -6.82 -16.06 -9.49
C PHE A 527 -6.20 -17.39 -9.89
N SER A 528 -6.70 -18.44 -9.24
CA SER A 528 -6.51 -19.82 -9.67
C SER A 528 -7.85 -20.34 -10.19
N PHE A 529 -8.00 -20.48 -11.51
CA PHE A 529 -9.24 -20.88 -12.15
C PHE A 529 -9.20 -22.32 -12.63
N GLU A 530 -10.24 -23.08 -12.29
CA GLU A 530 -10.46 -24.43 -12.82
C GLU A 530 -11.07 -24.39 -14.24
N SER A 531 -11.83 -23.34 -14.54
CA SER A 531 -12.54 -23.19 -15.80
C SER A 531 -12.49 -21.77 -16.36
N GLU A 532 -12.63 -21.64 -17.67
CA GLU A 532 -12.80 -20.35 -18.35
C GLU A 532 -14.09 -19.63 -17.89
N SER A 533 -15.12 -20.38 -17.54
CA SER A 533 -16.39 -19.85 -17.03
C SER A 533 -16.19 -19.01 -15.75
N ASP A 534 -15.32 -19.46 -14.84
CA ASP A 534 -15.03 -18.73 -13.60
C ASP A 534 -14.32 -17.41 -13.88
N GLY A 535 -13.38 -17.41 -14.82
CA GLY A 535 -12.70 -16.21 -15.27
C GLY A 535 -13.63 -15.20 -15.92
N ASN A 536 -14.50 -15.66 -16.83
CA ASN A 536 -15.52 -14.82 -17.48
C ASN A 536 -16.49 -14.22 -16.45
N LYS A 537 -16.91 -15.01 -15.45
CA LYS A 537 -17.73 -14.53 -14.34
C LYS A 537 -17.04 -13.44 -13.53
N CYS A 538 -15.77 -13.64 -13.16
CA CYS A 538 -15.01 -12.62 -12.46
C CYS A 538 -14.83 -11.34 -13.29
N LYS A 539 -14.57 -11.48 -14.59
CA LYS A 539 -14.49 -10.36 -15.52
C LYS A 539 -15.79 -9.57 -15.55
N GLU A 540 -16.93 -10.24 -15.73
CA GLU A 540 -18.25 -9.61 -15.75
C GLU A 540 -18.54 -8.85 -14.44
N ILE A 541 -18.20 -9.43 -13.29
CA ILE A 541 -18.34 -8.77 -11.98
C ILE A 541 -17.45 -7.53 -11.91
N MET A 542 -16.19 -7.62 -12.32
CA MET A 542 -15.27 -6.47 -12.31
C MET A 542 -15.78 -5.33 -13.19
N GLU A 543 -16.29 -5.65 -14.38
CA GLU A 543 -16.84 -4.66 -15.33
C GLU A 543 -18.12 -3.99 -14.84
N ASN A 544 -18.91 -4.64 -13.97
CA ASN A 544 -20.23 -4.18 -13.55
C ASN A 544 -20.36 -3.84 -12.05
N CYS A 545 -19.34 -4.04 -11.23
CA CYS A 545 -19.40 -3.83 -9.78
C CYS A 545 -19.68 -2.38 -9.36
N MET A 546 -19.33 -1.41 -10.20
CA MET A 546 -19.59 0.01 -9.98
C MET A 546 -20.28 0.61 -11.21
N LYS A 547 -21.45 1.21 -11.01
CA LYS A 547 -22.18 1.85 -12.12
C LYS A 547 -21.53 3.21 -12.43
N LEU A 548 -20.91 3.31 -13.60
CA LEU A 548 -20.37 4.54 -14.17
C LEU A 548 -21.10 4.88 -15.48
N GLU A 549 -20.96 6.12 -15.96
CA GLU A 549 -21.51 6.56 -17.24
C GLU A 549 -20.70 6.01 -18.44
N VAL A 550 -19.46 5.62 -18.19
CA VAL A 550 -18.58 5.00 -19.19
C VAL A 550 -18.42 3.51 -18.90
N PRO A 551 -18.32 2.65 -19.93
CA PRO A 551 -18.08 1.24 -19.72
C PRO A 551 -16.70 1.01 -19.08
N ILE A 552 -16.65 0.06 -18.18
CA ILE A 552 -15.39 -0.45 -17.60
C ILE A 552 -15.05 -1.71 -18.40
N LEU A 553 -13.80 -1.81 -18.84
CA LEU A 553 -13.29 -2.98 -19.53
C LEU A 553 -12.21 -3.65 -18.70
N VAL A 554 -12.19 -4.97 -18.73
CA VAL A 554 -11.21 -5.80 -18.04
C VAL A 554 -10.48 -6.67 -19.07
N ASP A 555 -9.17 -6.53 -19.12
CA ASP A 555 -8.31 -7.47 -19.84
C ASP A 555 -8.16 -8.72 -18.98
N ALA A 556 -8.52 -9.87 -19.54
CA ALA A 556 -8.41 -11.15 -18.88
C ALA A 556 -7.37 -12.01 -19.61
N GLU A 557 -6.35 -12.40 -18.89
CA GLU A 557 -5.24 -13.22 -19.41
C GLU A 557 -5.07 -14.46 -18.54
N TYR A 558 -4.57 -15.55 -19.14
CA TYR A 558 -4.32 -16.79 -18.42
C TYR A 558 -3.01 -17.45 -18.79
N GLY A 559 -2.51 -18.31 -17.91
CA GLY A 559 -1.27 -19.06 -18.12
C GLY A 559 -1.08 -20.19 -17.13
N ASN A 560 0.07 -20.88 -17.22
CA ASN A 560 0.43 -21.93 -16.27
C ASN A 560 1.09 -21.38 -15.01
N THR A 561 1.61 -20.17 -15.07
CA THR A 561 2.23 -19.42 -13.97
C THR A 561 1.84 -17.96 -14.10
N TRP A 562 2.17 -17.14 -13.10
CA TRP A 562 1.98 -15.70 -13.21
C TRP A 562 2.75 -15.06 -14.38
N ALA A 563 3.91 -15.61 -14.74
CA ALA A 563 4.69 -15.10 -15.87
C ALA A 563 4.08 -15.44 -17.23
N ASP A 564 3.36 -16.55 -17.32
CA ASP A 564 2.78 -17.07 -18.57
C ASP A 564 1.35 -16.61 -18.78
N ALA A 565 0.79 -15.81 -17.88
CA ALA A 565 -0.55 -15.21 -18.01
C ALA A 565 -0.49 -14.09 -19.07
N VAL A 566 -0.47 -14.48 -20.34
CA VAL A 566 -0.40 -13.61 -21.53
C VAL A 566 -1.37 -14.05 -22.63
N HIS A 567 -2.06 -15.17 -22.43
CA HIS A 567 -3.07 -15.67 -23.36
C HIS A 567 -4.41 -15.02 -23.03
N LYS A 568 -5.02 -14.36 -24.01
CA LYS A 568 -6.36 -13.78 -23.84
C LYS A 568 -7.41 -14.86 -23.80
N TRP A 569 -8.43 -14.64 -23.01
CA TRP A 569 -9.61 -15.50 -22.88
C TRP A 569 -10.58 -15.18 -24.02
#